data_627314845e0f6365fd1052dd03ccc797
#
_entry.id   627314845e0f6365fd1052dd03ccc797
#
_cell.length_a   1.000
_cell.length_b   1.000
_cell.length_c   1.000
_cell.angle_alpha   90.00
_cell.angle_beta   90.00
_cell.angle_gamma   90.00
#
_symmetry.space_group_name_H-M   'P 1'
#
loop_
_entity.id
_entity.type
_entity.pdbx_description
1 polymer ?
#
loop_
_entity_poly.entity_id
_entity_poly.type
_entity_poly.pdbx_seq_one_letter_code
_entity_poly.pdbx_strand_id
1 'polypeptide(L)'
;MAKAIMVQGTMSNAGKSLLAAGLCRIFKQDGYRVAPFKSQNMALNSFITEEGLEMGRAQVMQAEAAGIRPSVLMNPILLKPTNDVGSQVIVNGEVLGTMSARDYFKYKKKLVPDIMKAYDKLASENDIIVIEGAGSPAEINLKTEDIVNMGIGEMTLSDIANELAKPGRDP
;
A
#
# COMPACT_ATOMS: atom_id res chain seq x y z
N MET A 1 -1.97 14.94 10.74
CA MET A 1 -1.82 14.13 9.49
C MET A 1 -0.52 13.36 9.61
N ALA A 2 -0.52 12.05 9.31
CA ALA A 2 0.69 11.25 9.32
C ALA A 2 1.71 11.75 8.29
N LYS A 3 2.99 11.61 8.60
CA LYS A 3 4.07 11.78 7.61
C LYS A 3 4.19 10.50 6.78
N ALA A 4 4.41 10.62 5.48
CA ALA A 4 4.57 9.47 4.59
C ALA A 4 6.01 9.38 4.07
N ILE A 5 6.55 8.16 4.06
CA ILE A 5 7.85 7.84 3.45
C ILE A 5 7.62 6.69 2.49
N MET A 6 8.02 6.85 1.23
CA MET A 6 7.87 5.81 0.21
C MET A 6 9.23 5.18 -0.14
N VAL A 7 9.30 3.86 -0.03
CA VAL A 7 10.43 3.04 -0.46
C VAL A 7 10.16 2.56 -1.88
N GLN A 8 10.90 3.11 -2.83
CA GLN A 8 10.87 2.67 -4.23
C GLN A 8 12.14 1.90 -4.58
N GLY A 9 12.11 1.16 -5.67
CA GLY A 9 13.27 0.42 -6.15
C GLY A 9 13.28 0.33 -7.66
N THR A 10 14.44 0.13 -8.24
CA THR A 10 14.62 0.04 -9.69
C THR A 10 14.14 -1.28 -10.29
N MET A 11 13.82 -2.27 -9.45
CA MET A 11 13.38 -3.60 -9.89
C MET A 11 12.60 -4.34 -8.80
N SER A 12 11.88 -5.39 -9.17
CA SER A 12 11.32 -6.35 -8.22
C SER A 12 12.43 -7.07 -7.45
N ASN A 13 12.13 -7.52 -6.24
CA ASN A 13 13.08 -8.21 -5.35
C ASN A 13 14.35 -7.42 -4.96
N ALA A 14 14.34 -6.09 -5.10
CA ALA A 14 15.44 -5.21 -4.69
C ALA A 14 15.53 -4.98 -3.17
N GLY A 15 14.82 -5.76 -2.35
CA GLY A 15 14.85 -5.62 -0.89
C GLY A 15 13.91 -4.57 -0.30
N LYS A 16 13.02 -3.97 -1.10
CA LYS A 16 12.08 -2.93 -0.63
C LYS A 16 11.27 -3.35 0.60
N SER A 17 10.74 -4.56 0.61
CA SER A 17 9.92 -5.07 1.72
C SER A 17 10.71 -5.16 3.02
N LEU A 18 11.98 -5.60 2.94
CA LEU A 18 12.86 -5.67 4.11
C LEU A 18 13.23 -4.27 4.61
N LEU A 19 13.55 -3.36 3.69
CA LEU A 19 13.85 -1.96 4.05
C LEU A 19 12.64 -1.28 4.69
N ALA A 20 11.44 -1.48 4.15
CA ALA A 20 10.21 -0.95 4.74
C ALA A 20 9.97 -1.51 6.15
N ALA A 21 10.21 -2.81 6.37
CA ALA A 21 10.13 -3.41 7.71
C ALA A 21 11.17 -2.80 8.66
N GLY A 22 12.41 -2.60 8.20
CA GLY A 22 13.47 -1.96 8.97
C GLY A 22 13.10 -0.54 9.40
N LEU A 23 12.56 0.27 8.49
CA LEU A 23 12.08 1.62 8.79
C LEU A 23 10.91 1.59 9.78
N CYS A 24 9.94 0.70 9.61
CA CYS A 24 8.86 0.51 10.59
C CYS A 24 9.42 0.21 11.98
N ARG A 25 10.43 -0.67 12.07
CA ARG A 25 11.08 -1.01 13.35
C ARG A 25 11.80 0.17 13.97
N ILE A 26 12.58 0.92 13.18
CA ILE A 26 13.33 2.09 13.66
C ILE A 26 12.36 3.14 14.19
N PHE A 27 11.36 3.55 13.42
CA PHE A 27 10.39 4.56 13.87
C PHE A 27 9.60 4.10 15.10
N LYS A 28 9.30 2.80 15.20
CA LYS A 28 8.69 2.23 16.41
C LYS A 28 9.61 2.37 17.63
N GLN A 29 10.91 2.10 17.48
CA GLN A 29 11.89 2.24 18.55
C GLN A 29 12.09 3.70 18.97
N ASP A 30 11.97 4.64 18.03
CA ASP A 30 12.01 6.08 18.25
C ASP A 30 10.71 6.63 18.91
N GLY A 31 9.73 5.75 19.19
CA GLY A 31 8.51 6.10 19.92
C GLY A 31 7.35 6.56 19.05
N TYR A 32 7.45 6.52 17.71
CA TYR A 32 6.35 6.87 16.82
C TYR A 32 5.34 5.73 16.67
N ARG A 33 4.08 6.12 16.47
CA ARG A 33 3.05 5.21 15.94
C ARG A 33 3.29 5.10 14.44
N VAL A 34 3.62 3.93 13.96
CA VAL A 34 3.98 3.69 12.56
C VAL A 34 3.18 2.52 12.00
N ALA A 35 2.71 2.65 10.76
CA ALA A 35 2.09 1.57 10.02
C ALA A 35 2.73 1.42 8.63
N PRO A 36 2.89 0.19 8.13
CA PRO A 36 3.26 -0.06 6.75
C PRO A 36 2.04 0.11 5.83
N PHE A 37 2.31 0.42 4.56
CA PHE A 37 1.28 0.48 3.53
C PHE A 37 1.82 0.04 2.18
N LYS A 38 1.07 -0.78 1.47
CA LYS A 38 1.30 -1.13 0.07
C LYS A 38 -0.05 -1.22 -0.63
N SER A 39 -0.35 -0.25 -1.47
CA SER A 39 -1.66 -0.15 -2.13
C SER A 39 -2.07 -1.42 -2.87
N GLN A 40 -1.13 -2.03 -3.59
CA GLN A 40 -1.33 -3.28 -4.32
C GLN A 40 -0.12 -4.20 -4.14
N ASN A 41 -0.37 -5.45 -3.80
CA ASN A 41 0.64 -6.50 -3.81
C ASN A 41 0.27 -7.60 -4.81
N MET A 42 1.27 -8.22 -5.43
CA MET A 42 1.11 -9.42 -6.23
C MET A 42 1.91 -10.54 -5.57
N ALA A 43 1.23 -11.51 -4.99
CA ALA A 43 1.88 -12.59 -4.27
C ALA A 43 0.99 -13.85 -4.22
N LEU A 44 1.61 -15.01 -4.33
CA LEU A 44 0.93 -16.29 -4.08
C LEU A 44 0.74 -16.53 -2.58
N ASN A 45 1.71 -16.11 -1.77
CA ASN A 45 1.68 -16.29 -0.33
C ASN A 45 0.89 -15.16 0.33
N SER A 46 -0.19 -15.52 0.97
CA SER A 46 -1.05 -14.63 1.73
C SER A 46 -1.11 -15.01 3.21
N PHE A 47 -1.76 -14.19 3.99
CA PHE A 47 -2.02 -14.36 5.40
C PHE A 47 -3.50 -14.05 5.66
N ILE A 48 -4.11 -14.78 6.56
CA ILE A 48 -5.47 -14.54 7.02
C ILE A 48 -5.40 -13.82 8.36
N THR A 49 -5.98 -12.64 8.45
CA THR A 49 -6.05 -11.84 9.68
C THR A 49 -6.99 -12.49 10.72
N GLU A 50 -6.99 -11.97 11.94
CA GLU A 50 -7.90 -12.44 13.00
C GLU A 50 -9.37 -12.29 12.61
N GLU A 51 -9.70 -11.31 11.74
CA GLU A 51 -11.04 -11.07 11.22
C GLU A 51 -11.42 -12.02 10.06
N GLY A 52 -10.54 -12.93 9.65
CA GLY A 52 -10.76 -13.84 8.54
C GLY A 52 -10.52 -13.22 7.16
N LEU A 53 -9.87 -12.06 7.08
CA LEU A 53 -9.59 -11.31 5.87
C LEU A 53 -8.19 -11.61 5.32
N GLU A 54 -8.00 -11.58 4.00
CA GLU A 54 -6.77 -11.99 3.34
C GLU A 54 -5.88 -10.79 2.96
N MET A 55 -4.58 -10.86 3.27
CA MET A 55 -3.60 -9.83 2.91
C MET A 55 -2.24 -10.41 2.51
N GLY A 56 -1.38 -9.60 1.92
CA GLY A 56 -0.02 -9.98 1.52
C GLY A 56 0.90 -10.25 2.72
N ARG A 57 1.65 -11.35 2.68
CA ARG A 57 2.54 -11.77 3.78
C ARG A 57 3.67 -10.78 4.07
N ALA A 58 4.14 -10.04 3.06
CA ALA A 58 5.18 -9.04 3.26
C ALA A 58 4.72 -7.91 4.20
N GLN A 59 3.46 -7.49 4.10
CA GLN A 59 2.91 -6.44 4.96
C GLN A 59 2.65 -6.95 6.39
N VAL A 60 2.43 -8.25 6.57
CA VAL A 60 2.38 -8.89 7.91
C VAL A 60 3.72 -8.73 8.61
N MET A 61 4.82 -9.10 7.95
CA MET A 61 6.18 -8.92 8.49
C MET A 61 6.47 -7.45 8.86
N GLN A 62 6.02 -6.52 8.03
CA GLN A 62 6.18 -5.09 8.27
C GLN A 62 5.34 -4.61 9.46
N ALA A 63 4.12 -5.13 9.64
CA ALA A 63 3.26 -4.85 10.78
C ALA A 63 3.88 -5.39 12.08
N GLU A 64 4.42 -6.63 12.05
CA GLU A 64 5.15 -7.22 13.18
C GLU A 64 6.38 -6.37 13.56
N ALA A 65 7.13 -5.87 12.57
CA ALA A 65 8.26 -4.98 12.80
C ALA A 65 7.82 -3.65 13.44
N ALA A 66 6.67 -3.12 13.04
CA ALA A 66 6.04 -1.94 13.64
C ALA A 66 5.45 -2.22 15.04
N GLY A 67 5.32 -3.49 15.45
CA GLY A 67 4.72 -3.90 16.71
C GLY A 67 3.21 -3.68 16.75
N ILE A 68 2.53 -3.79 15.63
CA ILE A 68 1.08 -3.66 15.49
C ILE A 68 0.48 -4.91 14.84
N ARG A 69 -0.82 -5.12 15.04
CA ARG A 69 -1.53 -6.24 14.40
C ARG A 69 -1.64 -6.03 12.90
N PRO A 70 -1.45 -7.09 12.09
CA PRO A 70 -1.72 -7.03 10.65
C PRO A 70 -3.18 -6.67 10.39
N SER A 71 -3.38 -5.76 9.42
CA SER A 71 -4.71 -5.33 8.98
C SER A 71 -4.72 -5.22 7.45
N VAL A 72 -5.83 -5.57 6.83
CA VAL A 72 -6.01 -5.45 5.37
C VAL A 72 -5.90 -4.02 4.88
N LEU A 73 -6.07 -3.03 5.75
CA LEU A 73 -5.82 -1.63 5.43
C LEU A 73 -4.37 -1.37 4.98
N MET A 74 -3.43 -2.20 5.44
CA MET A 74 -2.00 -2.11 5.07
C MET A 74 -1.72 -2.63 3.65
N ASN A 75 -2.64 -3.45 3.11
CA ASN A 75 -2.57 -3.99 1.75
C ASN A 75 -3.99 -4.18 1.19
N PRO A 76 -4.66 -3.08 0.81
CA PRO A 76 -6.05 -3.13 0.38
C PRO A 76 -6.28 -3.95 -0.89
N ILE A 77 -5.29 -4.03 -1.79
CA ILE A 77 -5.40 -4.82 -3.02
C ILE A 77 -4.34 -5.91 -3.05
N LEU A 78 -4.79 -7.16 -3.13
CA LEU A 78 -3.91 -8.32 -3.32
C LEU A 78 -4.31 -9.04 -4.61
N LEU A 79 -3.32 -9.28 -5.46
CA LEU A 79 -3.45 -10.09 -6.68
C LEU A 79 -2.76 -11.43 -6.46
N LYS A 80 -3.51 -12.51 -6.59
CA LYS A 80 -2.97 -13.88 -6.57
C LYS A 80 -2.97 -14.43 -7.98
N PRO A 81 -1.80 -14.57 -8.64
CA PRO A 81 -1.72 -15.16 -9.97
C PRO A 81 -2.38 -16.55 -10.00
N THR A 82 -3.20 -16.81 -11.01
CA THR A 82 -3.78 -18.12 -11.31
C THR A 82 -3.06 -18.75 -12.49
N ASN A 83 -3.11 -20.11 -12.60
CA ASN A 83 -2.22 -20.84 -13.50
C ASN A 83 -2.33 -20.52 -14.99
N ASP A 84 -3.45 -19.97 -15.50
CA ASP A 84 -3.61 -19.90 -16.96
C ASP A 84 -3.89 -18.52 -17.54
N VAL A 85 -4.63 -17.63 -16.94
CA VAL A 85 -5.11 -16.44 -17.68
C VAL A 85 -5.33 -15.17 -16.84
N GLY A 86 -4.89 -15.12 -15.59
CA GLY A 86 -5.17 -13.94 -14.80
C GLY A 86 -4.76 -14.01 -13.34
N SER A 87 -5.41 -13.19 -12.55
CA SER A 87 -5.21 -13.16 -11.10
C SER A 87 -6.56 -13.16 -10.39
N GLN A 88 -6.64 -13.84 -9.28
CA GLN A 88 -7.69 -13.60 -8.30
C GLN A 88 -7.44 -12.24 -7.67
N VAL A 89 -8.42 -11.37 -7.75
CA VAL A 89 -8.38 -10.00 -7.21
C VAL A 89 -9.06 -10.02 -5.84
N ILE A 90 -8.32 -9.61 -4.84
CA ILE A 90 -8.79 -9.49 -3.46
C ILE A 90 -8.77 -8.00 -3.10
N VAL A 91 -9.88 -7.49 -2.59
CA VAL A 91 -10.07 -6.09 -2.22
C VAL A 91 -10.48 -6.04 -0.75
N ASN A 92 -9.72 -5.30 0.05
CA ASN A 92 -9.94 -5.19 1.50
C ASN A 92 -10.09 -6.56 2.21
N GLY A 93 -9.36 -7.56 1.71
CA GLY A 93 -9.32 -8.91 2.27
C GLY A 93 -10.37 -9.87 1.74
N GLU A 94 -11.29 -9.42 0.90
CA GLU A 94 -12.35 -10.24 0.32
C GLU A 94 -12.15 -10.48 -1.18
N VAL A 95 -12.49 -11.68 -1.65
CA VAL A 95 -12.36 -12.05 -3.06
C VAL A 95 -13.39 -11.29 -3.90
N LEU A 96 -12.92 -10.40 -4.78
CA LEU A 96 -13.76 -9.73 -5.77
C LEU A 96 -14.08 -10.64 -6.96
N GLY A 97 -13.12 -11.44 -7.39
CA GLY A 97 -13.24 -12.34 -8.54
C GLY A 97 -11.90 -12.62 -9.21
N THR A 98 -11.94 -13.36 -10.33
CA THR A 98 -10.75 -13.60 -11.16
C THR A 98 -10.82 -12.73 -12.41
N MET A 99 -9.74 -12.06 -12.74
CA MET A 99 -9.66 -11.14 -13.88
C MET A 99 -8.42 -11.46 -14.72
N SER A 100 -8.54 -11.32 -16.04
CA SER A 100 -7.37 -11.28 -16.92
C SER A 100 -6.54 -10.02 -16.62
N ALA A 101 -5.25 -10.03 -16.97
CA ALA A 101 -4.41 -8.83 -16.82
C ALA A 101 -4.99 -7.61 -17.55
N ARG A 102 -5.58 -7.83 -18.73
CA ARG A 102 -6.25 -6.79 -19.53
C ARG A 102 -7.46 -6.19 -18.83
N ASP A 103 -8.30 -7.04 -18.24
CA ASP A 103 -9.53 -6.58 -17.56
C ASP A 103 -9.19 -5.91 -16.24
N TYR A 104 -8.23 -6.43 -15.49
CA TYR A 104 -7.74 -5.79 -14.29
C TYR A 104 -7.14 -4.41 -14.59
N PHE A 105 -6.38 -4.27 -15.68
CA PHE A 105 -5.81 -2.98 -16.06
C PHE A 105 -6.90 -1.90 -16.28
N LYS A 106 -8.03 -2.27 -16.88
CA LYS A 106 -9.19 -1.36 -17.04
C LYS A 106 -9.92 -1.11 -15.73
N TYR A 107 -9.94 -2.10 -14.84
CA TYR A 107 -10.70 -2.06 -13.59
C TYR A 107 -9.96 -1.32 -12.46
N LYS A 108 -8.64 -1.40 -12.41
CA LYS A 108 -7.82 -0.94 -11.27
C LYS A 108 -8.06 0.52 -10.85
N LYS A 109 -8.42 1.41 -11.77
CA LYS A 109 -8.77 2.81 -11.46
C LYS A 109 -9.99 2.91 -10.54
N LYS A 110 -10.93 1.98 -10.63
CA LYS A 110 -12.12 1.95 -9.77
C LYS A 110 -11.78 1.58 -8.33
N LEU A 111 -10.59 1.02 -8.08
CA LEU A 111 -10.11 0.64 -6.77
C LEU A 111 -9.41 1.79 -6.02
N VAL A 112 -9.14 2.90 -6.68
CA VAL A 112 -8.49 4.07 -6.06
C VAL A 112 -9.23 4.57 -4.82
N PRO A 113 -10.56 4.70 -4.81
CA PRO A 113 -11.29 5.11 -3.59
C PRO A 113 -11.08 4.13 -2.41
N ASP A 114 -11.04 2.81 -2.66
CA ASP A 114 -10.80 1.81 -1.62
C ASP A 114 -9.37 1.93 -1.08
N ILE A 115 -8.39 2.14 -1.95
CA ILE A 115 -6.99 2.34 -1.59
C ILE A 115 -6.85 3.59 -0.71
N MET A 116 -7.44 4.72 -1.13
CA MET A 116 -7.35 5.98 -0.37
C MET A 116 -8.06 5.90 0.97
N LYS A 117 -9.23 5.28 1.03
CA LYS A 117 -9.95 5.05 2.29
C LYS A 117 -9.12 4.24 3.28
N ALA A 118 -8.43 3.20 2.82
CA ALA A 118 -7.55 2.39 3.65
C ALA A 118 -6.34 3.20 4.13
N TYR A 119 -5.71 3.97 3.24
CA TYR A 119 -4.59 4.86 3.57
C TYR A 119 -4.99 5.93 4.59
N ASP A 120 -6.08 6.64 4.37
CA ASP A 120 -6.55 7.72 5.24
C ASP A 120 -6.88 7.21 6.65
N LYS A 121 -7.47 6.01 6.73
CA LYS A 121 -7.73 5.37 8.01
C LYS A 121 -6.45 5.09 8.77
N LEU A 122 -5.44 4.49 8.12
CA LEU A 122 -4.13 4.27 8.74
C LEU A 122 -3.44 5.60 9.11
N ALA A 123 -3.49 6.60 8.23
CA ALA A 123 -2.89 7.91 8.46
C ALA A 123 -3.56 8.68 9.61
N SER A 124 -4.84 8.43 9.89
CA SER A 124 -5.54 9.04 11.02
C SER A 124 -5.11 8.48 12.37
N GLU A 125 -4.58 7.26 12.40
CA GLU A 125 -4.24 6.53 13.63
C GLU A 125 -2.74 6.48 13.92
N ASN A 126 -1.90 6.87 12.95
CA ASN A 126 -0.44 6.76 13.04
C ASN A 126 0.24 8.11 12.81
N ASP A 127 1.48 8.23 13.24
CA ASP A 127 2.32 9.41 13.05
C ASP A 127 3.13 9.32 11.76
N ILE A 128 3.47 8.09 11.34
CA ILE A 128 4.26 7.80 10.14
C ILE A 128 3.64 6.62 9.39
N ILE A 129 3.51 6.77 8.06
CA ILE A 129 3.18 5.67 7.15
C ILE A 129 4.40 5.35 6.29
N VAL A 130 4.86 4.11 6.35
CA VAL A 130 5.94 3.59 5.50
C VAL A 130 5.32 2.89 4.31
N ILE A 131 5.39 3.53 3.14
CA ILE A 131 4.79 3.04 1.89
C ILE A 131 5.82 2.22 1.13
N GLU A 132 5.47 0.99 0.77
CA GLU A 132 6.25 0.17 -0.14
C GLU A 132 5.73 0.31 -1.57
N GLY A 133 6.57 0.80 -2.49
CA GLY A 133 6.29 0.80 -3.92
C GLY A 133 6.40 -0.59 -4.54
N ALA A 134 5.85 -0.76 -5.75
CA ALA A 134 5.90 -2.00 -6.51
C ALA A 134 6.61 -1.80 -7.87
N GLY A 135 7.38 -2.81 -8.29
CA GLY A 135 8.13 -2.75 -9.55
C GLY A 135 9.17 -1.62 -9.58
N SER A 136 9.32 -0.99 -10.73
CA SER A 136 10.21 0.15 -10.94
C SER A 136 9.42 1.40 -11.35
N PRO A 137 9.62 2.54 -10.69
CA PRO A 137 9.05 3.81 -11.12
C PRO A 137 9.65 4.32 -12.45
N ALA A 138 10.75 3.71 -12.91
CA ALA A 138 11.40 4.04 -14.18
C ALA A 138 10.70 3.41 -15.40
N GLU A 139 9.73 2.53 -15.22
CA GLU A 139 8.92 1.95 -16.30
C GLU A 139 7.93 3.00 -16.84
N ILE A 140 8.41 3.81 -17.79
CA ILE A 140 7.70 4.98 -18.35
C ILE A 140 6.30 4.63 -18.86
N ASN A 141 6.12 3.42 -19.39
CA ASN A 141 4.85 2.96 -19.97
C ASN A 141 3.73 2.76 -18.93
N LEU A 142 4.05 2.75 -17.64
CA LEU A 142 3.10 2.51 -16.56
C LEU A 142 2.75 3.76 -15.75
N LYS A 143 3.43 4.89 -15.97
CA LYS A 143 3.29 6.10 -15.15
C LYS A 143 1.86 6.65 -15.09
N THR A 144 1.18 6.73 -16.23
CA THR A 144 -0.19 7.31 -16.33
C THR A 144 -1.27 6.46 -15.67
N GLU A 145 -0.97 5.21 -15.38
CA GLU A 145 -1.90 4.23 -14.81
C GLU A 145 -1.38 3.63 -13.50
N ASP A 146 -0.34 4.23 -12.93
CA ASP A 146 0.33 3.72 -11.73
C ASP A 146 -0.43 4.12 -10.47
N ILE A 147 -1.16 3.16 -9.88
CA ILE A 147 -1.87 3.32 -8.61
C ILE A 147 -1.01 2.90 -7.40
N VAL A 148 0.25 2.55 -7.61
CA VAL A 148 1.10 1.96 -6.56
C VAL A 148 2.27 2.84 -6.15
N ASN A 149 2.98 3.43 -7.12
CA ASN A 149 4.15 4.27 -6.87
C ASN A 149 3.80 5.76 -6.97
N MET A 150 3.86 6.29 -8.20
CA MET A 150 3.67 7.73 -8.42
C MET A 150 2.23 8.16 -8.15
N GLY A 151 1.23 7.34 -8.51
CA GLY A 151 -0.17 7.68 -8.27
C GLY A 151 -0.48 7.88 -6.78
N ILE A 152 0.02 7.00 -5.91
CA ILE A 152 -0.14 7.17 -4.44
C ILE A 152 0.70 8.36 -3.95
N GLY A 153 1.93 8.54 -4.44
CA GLY A 153 2.77 9.67 -4.08
C GLY A 153 2.13 11.02 -4.44
N GLU A 154 1.60 11.14 -5.64
CA GLU A 154 0.92 12.36 -6.10
C GLU A 154 -0.38 12.64 -5.33
N MET A 155 -1.20 11.63 -5.07
CA MET A 155 -2.42 11.77 -4.27
C MET A 155 -2.09 12.22 -2.85
N THR A 156 -1.09 11.63 -2.21
CA THR A 156 -0.66 12.01 -0.85
C THR A 156 -0.13 13.45 -0.81
N LEU A 157 0.63 13.89 -1.81
CA LEU A 157 1.12 15.27 -1.91
C LEU A 157 -0.02 16.26 -2.17
N SER A 158 -1.01 15.89 -2.98
CA SER A 158 -2.20 16.70 -3.24
C SER A 158 -3.02 16.92 -1.97
N ASP A 159 -3.19 15.88 -1.15
CA ASP A 159 -3.89 15.97 0.13
C ASP A 159 -3.16 16.89 1.12
N ILE A 160 -1.83 16.80 1.18
CA ILE A 160 -1.00 17.70 1.98
C ILE A 160 -1.15 19.15 1.49
N ALA A 161 -1.09 19.38 0.17
CA ALA A 161 -1.24 20.71 -0.41
C ALA A 161 -2.64 21.30 -0.12
N ASN A 162 -3.69 20.50 -0.25
CA ASN A 162 -5.06 20.89 0.07
C ASN A 162 -5.24 21.20 1.57
N GLU A 163 -4.59 20.44 2.45
CA GLU A 163 -4.63 20.70 3.89
C GLU A 163 -3.91 22.00 4.27
N LEU A 164 -2.77 22.28 3.65
CA LEU A 164 -2.02 23.54 3.86
C LEU A 164 -2.74 24.77 3.30
N ALA A 165 -3.58 24.59 2.28
CA ALA A 165 -4.35 25.68 1.67
C ALA A 165 -5.65 26.03 2.42
N LYS A 166 -6.02 25.30 3.48
CA LYS A 166 -7.21 25.61 4.28
C LYS A 166 -7.01 26.94 5.03
N PRO A 167 -7.94 27.91 4.90
CA PRO A 167 -7.84 29.17 5.63
C PRO A 167 -7.96 28.92 7.15
N GLY A 168 -7.02 29.49 7.91
CA GLY A 168 -7.04 29.47 9.39
C GLY A 168 -5.89 28.71 10.07
N ARG A 169 -4.87 28.26 9.36
CA ARG A 169 -3.59 27.85 9.95
C ARG A 169 -2.55 28.92 9.66
N ASP A 170 -2.32 29.80 10.62
CA ASP A 170 -1.11 30.60 10.64
C ASP A 170 0.11 29.69 10.85
N PRO A 171 1.26 30.00 10.23
CA PRO A 171 2.48 29.20 10.25
C PRO A 171 3.11 29.09 11.64
#